data_fa4ed1bd1055da7b36635a5b3dc615c3
#
_entry.id   fa4ed1bd1055da7b36635a5b3dc615c3
#
_cell.length_a   1.000
_cell.length_b   1.000
_cell.length_c   1.000
_cell.angle_alpha   90.00
_cell.angle_beta   90.00
_cell.angle_gamma   90.00
#
_symmetry.space_group_name_H-M   'P 1'
#
loop_
_entity.id
_entity.type
_entity.pdbx_description
1 polymer ?
#
loop_
_entity_poly.entity_id
_entity_poly.type
_entity_poly.pdbx_seq_one_letter_code
_entity_poly.pdbx_strand_id
1 'polypeptide(L)'
;MKAVVFHAIGDIRLETVPDPELLEDTDAIVRLTASAICGTDLHFVRGTMEEVTPGTILGHEGVGVVERLGPGVRNLNLGDRVVIPSTIACGYCSYCRAGYYAQCDNANPNGRDAGTAFYGGPQGTGPFHGLQAELARVPFANVNLVKIPDEVTDEQALMLSDIFPTGYFGADLANIKPGHTVTVFGCGPVGQFAIASARLMGAGRIFAVDAVPDRLAMARAQGAEVVDFNAEDPVACIRGLTGGIGTDCAIDAVGVDAVHAHDGPAADGGDIAAMEHESRQIAPHARPDHGDWVPGDAPSQALQWAVRALAKAGSLAIIGVYPPNDRTFPIGEAMNKNLTVRMGNCNHRKYVPRLMELVRTGAIDPAAILTRQEPLTGAIEAYRAFDRRQPGWIKVELAPGH
;
A
#
# COMPACT_ATOMS: atom_id res chain seq x y z
N MET A 1 -25.60 8.98 -0.50
CA MET A 1 -24.73 8.14 0.32
C MET A 1 -23.72 9.00 1.09
N LYS A 2 -23.21 8.53 2.24
CA LYS A 2 -22.08 9.16 2.94
C LYS A 2 -20.76 8.71 2.32
N ALA A 3 -19.77 9.62 2.25
CA ALA A 3 -18.45 9.35 1.72
C ALA A 3 -17.40 10.29 2.30
N VAL A 4 -16.13 9.84 2.35
CA VAL A 4 -14.97 10.67 2.67
C VAL A 4 -14.50 11.36 1.39
N VAL A 5 -14.61 12.68 1.36
CA VAL A 5 -14.37 13.50 0.17
C VAL A 5 -13.13 14.36 0.35
N PHE A 6 -12.26 14.37 -0.65
CA PHE A 6 -11.09 15.25 -0.73
C PHE A 6 -11.50 16.63 -1.25
N HIS A 7 -11.12 17.69 -0.54
CA HIS A 7 -11.35 19.09 -0.93
C HIS A 7 -10.05 19.80 -1.37
N ALA A 8 -8.99 19.58 -0.60
CA ALA A 8 -7.68 20.12 -0.86
C ALA A 8 -6.63 19.35 -0.04
N ILE A 9 -5.36 19.61 -0.28
CA ILE A 9 -4.27 19.18 0.60
C ILE A 9 -4.56 19.69 2.02
N GLY A 10 -4.59 18.79 2.99
CA GLY A 10 -4.94 19.05 4.38
C GLY A 10 -6.44 19.12 4.68
N ASP A 11 -7.32 18.97 3.69
CA ASP A 11 -8.78 19.09 3.88
C ASP A 11 -9.53 17.91 3.26
N ILE A 12 -9.97 16.99 4.11
CA ILE A 12 -10.87 15.88 3.80
C ILE A 12 -12.09 15.95 4.71
N ARG A 13 -13.25 15.58 4.19
CA ARG A 13 -14.53 15.71 4.91
C ARG A 13 -15.41 14.51 4.69
N LEU A 14 -16.22 14.18 5.72
CA LEU A 14 -17.34 13.26 5.56
C LEU A 14 -18.56 14.04 5.07
N GLU A 15 -19.07 13.68 3.91
CA GLU A 15 -20.19 14.39 3.27
C GLU A 15 -21.26 13.42 2.78
N THR A 16 -22.44 13.99 2.49
CA THR A 16 -23.49 13.30 1.74
C THR A 16 -23.36 13.67 0.27
N VAL A 17 -23.13 12.67 -0.56
CA VAL A 17 -22.95 12.80 -2.02
C VAL A 17 -24.01 11.97 -2.76
N PRO A 18 -24.25 12.20 -4.04
CA PRO A 18 -25.13 11.34 -4.85
C PRO A 18 -24.67 9.89 -4.85
N ASP A 19 -25.60 8.96 -4.94
CA ASP A 19 -25.27 7.54 -5.10
C ASP A 19 -24.65 7.31 -6.49
N PRO A 20 -23.74 6.32 -6.62
CA PRO A 20 -23.15 6.01 -7.91
C PRO A 20 -24.15 5.33 -8.84
N GLU A 21 -23.97 5.54 -10.15
CA GLU A 21 -24.77 4.93 -11.21
C GLU A 21 -23.91 3.97 -12.06
N LEU A 22 -24.56 3.00 -12.72
CA LEU A 22 -23.91 2.20 -13.76
C LEU A 22 -23.71 3.10 -14.98
N LEU A 23 -22.47 3.24 -15.44
CA LEU A 23 -22.12 4.04 -16.62
C LEU A 23 -21.86 3.18 -17.84
N GLU A 24 -21.39 1.94 -17.63
CA GLU A 24 -21.05 0.99 -18.69
C GLU A 24 -21.73 -0.36 -18.43
N ASP A 25 -21.93 -1.14 -19.49
CA ASP A 25 -22.55 -2.47 -19.40
C ASP A 25 -21.79 -3.45 -18.48
N THR A 26 -20.51 -3.23 -18.27
CA THR A 26 -19.64 -4.10 -17.46
C THR A 26 -19.42 -3.60 -16.03
N ASP A 27 -20.14 -2.57 -15.62
CA ASP A 27 -20.07 -2.02 -14.27
C ASP A 27 -20.88 -2.84 -13.27
N ALA A 28 -20.52 -2.70 -12.01
CA ALA A 28 -21.34 -3.10 -10.88
C ALA A 28 -21.43 -1.95 -9.86
N ILE A 29 -22.54 -1.91 -9.11
CA ILE A 29 -22.63 -1.15 -7.86
C ILE A 29 -22.51 -2.14 -6.71
N VAL A 30 -21.60 -1.85 -5.82
CA VAL A 30 -21.31 -2.64 -4.60
C VAL A 30 -21.69 -1.80 -3.40
N ARG A 31 -22.52 -2.34 -2.53
CA ARG A 31 -22.74 -1.80 -1.18
C ARG A 31 -21.58 -2.27 -0.31
N LEU A 32 -20.79 -1.31 0.16
CA LEU A 32 -19.60 -1.59 0.95
C LEU A 32 -19.99 -2.06 2.35
N THR A 33 -19.38 -3.14 2.81
CA THR A 33 -19.49 -3.64 4.19
C THR A 33 -18.29 -3.21 5.02
N ALA A 34 -17.12 -3.06 4.38
CA ALA A 34 -15.94 -2.50 4.98
C ALA A 34 -15.06 -1.80 3.92
N SER A 35 -14.38 -0.74 4.35
CA SER A 35 -13.31 -0.06 3.65
C SER A 35 -12.13 0.11 4.60
N ALA A 36 -11.00 0.67 4.16
CA ALA A 36 -9.87 0.90 5.05
C ALA A 36 -9.12 2.19 4.71
N ILE A 37 -8.31 2.67 5.68
CA ILE A 37 -7.35 3.74 5.48
C ILE A 37 -6.00 3.11 5.13
N CYS A 38 -5.38 3.60 4.06
CA CYS A 38 -4.06 3.22 3.59
C CYS A 38 -3.06 4.39 3.71
N GLY A 39 -1.75 4.07 3.76
CA GLY A 39 -0.70 5.07 3.66
C GLY A 39 -0.77 5.88 2.37
N THR A 40 -1.23 5.27 1.28
CA THR A 40 -1.43 5.98 -0.01
C THR A 40 -2.48 7.09 0.09
N ASP A 41 -3.54 6.91 0.87
CA ASP A 41 -4.53 7.97 1.11
C ASP A 41 -3.89 9.18 1.81
N LEU A 42 -2.95 8.95 2.72
CA LEU A 42 -2.20 10.02 3.40
C LEU A 42 -1.32 10.81 2.43
N HIS A 43 -0.76 10.19 1.39
CA HIS A 43 0.01 10.91 0.37
C HIS A 43 -0.82 11.99 -0.32
N PHE A 44 -2.12 11.74 -0.53
CA PHE A 44 -3.03 12.73 -1.11
C PHE A 44 -3.31 13.88 -0.14
N VAL A 45 -3.58 13.56 1.12
CA VAL A 45 -3.91 14.55 2.14
C VAL A 45 -2.68 15.39 2.53
N ARG A 46 -1.48 14.78 2.58
CA ARG A 46 -0.20 15.44 2.88
C ARG A 46 0.35 16.25 1.71
N GLY A 47 -0.10 15.98 0.47
CA GLY A 47 0.41 16.63 -0.74
C GLY A 47 1.72 16.08 -1.27
N THR A 48 2.10 14.86 -0.89
CA THR A 48 3.24 14.12 -1.48
C THR A 48 2.87 13.50 -2.83
N MET A 49 1.58 13.26 -3.08
CA MET A 49 1.02 12.98 -4.39
C MET A 49 -0.07 14.02 -4.68
N GLU A 50 0.22 14.89 -5.63
CA GLU A 50 -0.67 16.01 -6.02
C GLU A 50 -1.72 15.57 -7.06
N GLU A 51 -2.49 16.54 -7.55
CA GLU A 51 -3.47 16.40 -8.64
C GLU A 51 -4.72 15.56 -8.31
N VAL A 52 -5.03 15.34 -7.03
CA VAL A 52 -6.36 14.82 -6.67
C VAL A 52 -7.40 15.92 -6.88
N THR A 53 -8.43 15.63 -7.66
CA THR A 53 -9.49 16.60 -7.95
C THR A 53 -10.38 16.83 -6.73
N PRO A 54 -10.66 18.07 -6.31
CA PRO A 54 -11.67 18.34 -5.30
C PRO A 54 -13.01 17.68 -5.62
N GLY A 55 -13.64 17.04 -4.64
CA GLY A 55 -14.86 16.25 -4.82
C GLY A 55 -14.60 14.76 -5.06
N THR A 56 -13.33 14.32 -5.19
CA THR A 56 -13.00 12.89 -5.26
C THR A 56 -13.28 12.21 -3.93
N ILE A 57 -14.00 11.09 -3.95
CA ILE A 57 -14.13 10.18 -2.80
C ILE A 57 -12.82 9.44 -2.66
N LEU A 58 -12.26 9.38 -1.45
CA LEU A 58 -11.00 8.69 -1.14
C LEU A 58 -11.18 7.18 -0.93
N GLY A 59 -10.04 6.49 -0.78
CA GLY A 59 -9.95 5.07 -0.45
C GLY A 59 -9.92 4.15 -1.66
N HIS A 60 -9.13 3.10 -1.56
CA HIS A 60 -8.93 2.11 -2.63
C HIS A 60 -8.97 0.68 -2.09
N GLU A 61 -9.34 0.51 -0.84
CA GLU A 61 -9.54 -0.79 -0.20
C GLU A 61 -11.01 -0.98 0.14
N GLY A 62 -11.60 -2.10 -0.28
CA GLY A 62 -13.00 -2.34 0.01
C GLY A 62 -13.46 -3.76 -0.22
N VAL A 63 -14.46 -4.14 0.56
CA VAL A 63 -15.26 -5.35 0.42
C VAL A 63 -16.74 -4.98 0.53
N GLY A 64 -17.61 -5.77 -0.06
CA GLY A 64 -19.03 -5.49 0.01
C GLY A 64 -19.90 -6.53 -0.69
N VAL A 65 -21.14 -6.15 -0.89
CA VAL A 65 -22.17 -6.98 -1.49
C VAL A 65 -22.64 -6.35 -2.82
N VAL A 66 -22.71 -7.14 -3.86
CA VAL A 66 -23.19 -6.71 -5.18
C VAL A 66 -24.66 -6.35 -5.12
N GLU A 67 -25.01 -5.08 -5.40
CA GLU A 67 -26.40 -4.58 -5.40
C GLU A 67 -26.96 -4.41 -6.80
N ARG A 68 -26.16 -3.95 -7.76
CA ARG A 68 -26.59 -3.76 -9.14
C ARG A 68 -25.52 -4.25 -10.10
N LEU A 69 -25.94 -4.80 -11.23
CA LEU A 69 -25.05 -5.30 -12.28
C LEU A 69 -25.46 -4.71 -13.62
N GLY A 70 -24.48 -4.28 -14.39
CA GLY A 70 -24.66 -3.98 -15.81
C GLY A 70 -24.92 -5.27 -16.62
N PRO A 71 -25.61 -5.16 -17.77
CA PRO A 71 -26.02 -6.33 -18.56
C PRO A 71 -24.85 -7.12 -19.15
N GLY A 72 -23.64 -6.57 -19.16
CA GLY A 72 -22.39 -7.22 -19.60
C GLY A 72 -21.67 -8.02 -18.51
N VAL A 73 -22.13 -7.96 -17.26
CA VAL A 73 -21.53 -8.74 -16.16
C VAL A 73 -22.08 -10.16 -16.18
N ARG A 74 -21.20 -11.18 -16.20
CA ARG A 74 -21.56 -12.59 -16.44
C ARG A 74 -21.22 -13.57 -15.33
N ASN A 75 -20.22 -13.23 -14.50
CA ASN A 75 -19.65 -14.11 -13.48
C ASN A 75 -20.04 -13.75 -12.05
N LEU A 76 -20.97 -12.80 -11.88
CA LEU A 76 -21.43 -12.30 -10.59
C LEU A 76 -22.97 -12.35 -10.54
N ASN A 77 -23.52 -12.45 -9.33
CA ASN A 77 -24.93 -12.36 -9.03
C ASN A 77 -25.20 -11.25 -8.00
N LEU A 78 -26.42 -10.74 -7.97
CA LEU A 78 -26.87 -9.87 -6.87
C LEU A 78 -26.74 -10.64 -5.54
N GLY A 79 -26.23 -9.97 -4.53
CA GLY A 79 -25.99 -10.56 -3.22
C GLY A 79 -24.64 -11.26 -3.06
N ASP A 80 -23.82 -11.44 -4.11
CA ASP A 80 -22.48 -11.98 -3.99
C ASP A 80 -21.63 -11.06 -3.09
N ARG A 81 -20.93 -11.64 -2.10
CA ARG A 81 -19.88 -10.97 -1.33
C ARG A 81 -18.61 -10.90 -2.17
N VAL A 82 -17.99 -9.74 -2.22
CA VAL A 82 -16.87 -9.49 -3.13
C VAL A 82 -15.75 -8.65 -2.51
N VAL A 83 -14.51 -8.96 -2.87
CA VAL A 83 -13.35 -8.08 -2.71
C VAL A 83 -13.25 -7.18 -3.94
N ILE A 84 -12.95 -5.91 -3.72
CA ILE A 84 -12.63 -4.94 -4.76
C ILE A 84 -11.10 -4.72 -4.78
N PRO A 85 -10.35 -5.35 -5.70
CA PRO A 85 -8.92 -5.09 -5.85
C PRO A 85 -8.63 -3.63 -6.16
N SER A 86 -7.66 -3.05 -5.50
CA SER A 86 -7.32 -1.62 -5.53
C SER A 86 -7.03 -1.08 -6.94
N THR A 87 -6.40 -1.87 -7.81
CA THR A 87 -6.09 -1.48 -9.19
C THR A 87 -7.17 -1.95 -10.17
N ILE A 88 -7.50 -1.08 -11.13
CA ILE A 88 -8.57 -1.30 -12.11
C ILE A 88 -7.98 -1.84 -13.42
N ALA A 89 -8.58 -2.92 -13.95
CA ALA A 89 -8.10 -3.59 -15.16
C ALA A 89 -9.25 -4.09 -16.03
N CYS A 90 -9.07 -4.10 -17.36
CA CYS A 90 -10.07 -4.61 -18.30
C CYS A 90 -10.07 -6.15 -18.44
N GLY A 91 -8.94 -6.82 -18.16
CA GLY A 91 -8.78 -8.27 -18.23
C GLY A 91 -8.45 -8.84 -19.62
N TYR A 92 -8.51 -8.07 -20.69
CA TYR A 92 -8.36 -8.59 -22.06
C TYR A 92 -7.30 -7.91 -22.93
N CYS A 93 -6.71 -6.76 -22.52
CA CYS A 93 -5.60 -6.15 -23.25
C CYS A 93 -4.33 -6.99 -23.14
N SER A 94 -3.28 -6.64 -23.90
CA SER A 94 -2.00 -7.35 -23.91
C SER A 94 -1.38 -7.46 -22.54
N TYR A 95 -1.34 -6.36 -21.79
CA TYR A 95 -0.78 -6.31 -20.44
C TYR A 95 -1.57 -7.17 -19.44
N CYS A 96 -2.91 -7.06 -19.44
CA CYS A 96 -3.75 -7.90 -18.57
C CYS A 96 -3.54 -9.39 -18.84
N ARG A 97 -3.50 -9.81 -20.13
CA ARG A 97 -3.25 -11.21 -20.50
C ARG A 97 -1.86 -11.71 -20.12
N ALA A 98 -0.89 -10.79 -20.02
CA ALA A 98 0.47 -11.10 -19.54
C ALA A 98 0.58 -11.03 -18.00
N GLY A 99 -0.50 -10.69 -17.28
CA GLY A 99 -0.53 -10.61 -15.82
C GLY A 99 -0.12 -9.25 -15.24
N TYR A 100 0.08 -8.23 -16.09
CA TYR A 100 0.40 -6.86 -15.68
C TYR A 100 -0.88 -6.01 -15.59
N TYR A 101 -1.78 -6.38 -14.69
CA TYR A 101 -3.09 -5.73 -14.54
C TYR A 101 -2.99 -4.24 -14.17
N ALA A 102 -1.97 -3.87 -13.39
CA ALA A 102 -1.72 -2.48 -13.03
C ALA A 102 -1.26 -1.60 -14.22
N GLN A 103 -0.93 -2.20 -15.36
CA GLN A 103 -0.53 -1.51 -16.60
C GLN A 103 -1.57 -1.69 -17.70
N CYS A 104 -2.85 -1.71 -17.34
CA CYS A 104 -3.94 -1.94 -18.28
C CYS A 104 -4.10 -0.78 -19.27
N ASP A 105 -4.03 -1.08 -20.60
CA ASP A 105 -4.20 -0.07 -21.66
C ASP A 105 -5.59 0.57 -21.72
N ASN A 106 -6.61 -0.11 -21.20
CA ASN A 106 -8.01 0.29 -21.40
C ASN A 106 -8.67 0.88 -20.15
N ALA A 107 -8.12 0.62 -18.95
CA ALA A 107 -8.75 1.05 -17.71
C ALA A 107 -8.50 2.55 -17.45
N ASN A 108 -7.30 3.04 -17.77
CA ASN A 108 -6.97 4.45 -17.57
C ASN A 108 -7.36 5.27 -18.81
N PRO A 109 -8.34 6.19 -18.72
CA PRO A 109 -8.80 6.98 -19.86
C PRO A 109 -7.79 8.03 -20.34
N ASN A 110 -6.70 8.29 -19.59
CA ASN A 110 -5.64 9.21 -19.97
C ASN A 110 -4.72 8.67 -21.08
N GLY A 111 -5.01 7.49 -21.61
CA GLY A 111 -4.30 6.90 -22.75
C GLY A 111 -3.29 5.83 -22.37
N ARG A 112 -2.63 5.27 -23.38
CA ARG A 112 -1.75 4.10 -23.21
C ARG A 112 -0.48 4.37 -22.41
N ASP A 113 -0.02 5.62 -22.40
CA ASP A 113 1.17 6.03 -21.65
C ASP A 113 0.84 6.40 -20.20
N ALA A 114 -0.46 6.42 -19.84
CA ALA A 114 -0.88 6.62 -18.47
C ALA A 114 -0.53 5.39 -17.62
N GLY A 115 -0.19 5.64 -16.36
CA GLY A 115 0.11 4.59 -15.40
C GLY A 115 -1.13 3.83 -14.93
N THR A 116 -1.01 3.30 -13.74
CA THR A 116 -2.05 2.50 -13.07
C THR A 116 -3.36 3.27 -12.94
N ALA A 117 -4.47 2.63 -13.28
CA ALA A 117 -5.80 3.10 -12.91
C ALA A 117 -6.17 2.54 -11.53
N PHE A 118 -6.65 3.40 -10.62
CA PHE A 118 -7.12 2.96 -9.31
C PHE A 118 -8.15 3.92 -8.69
N TYR A 119 -8.80 3.47 -7.60
CA TYR A 119 -9.88 4.20 -6.96
C TYR A 119 -9.36 5.34 -6.08
N GLY A 120 -10.06 6.48 -6.12
CA GLY A 120 -9.81 7.60 -5.19
C GLY A 120 -8.48 8.31 -5.35
N GLY A 121 -7.81 8.16 -6.51
CA GLY A 121 -6.47 8.68 -6.76
C GLY A 121 -6.44 10.01 -7.54
N PRO A 122 -5.20 10.48 -7.86
CA PRO A 122 -4.97 11.65 -8.71
C PRO A 122 -5.59 11.51 -10.11
N GLN A 123 -5.74 12.62 -10.81
CA GLN A 123 -6.24 12.65 -12.21
C GLN A 123 -5.49 11.69 -13.14
N GLY A 124 -4.18 11.58 -12.95
CA GLY A 124 -3.33 10.66 -13.71
C GLY A 124 -3.73 9.18 -13.58
N THR A 125 -4.46 8.79 -12.53
CA THR A 125 -4.93 7.41 -12.29
C THR A 125 -6.36 7.15 -12.76
N GLY A 126 -6.99 8.12 -13.42
CA GLY A 126 -8.35 8.05 -13.95
C GLY A 126 -9.40 8.66 -13.02
N PRO A 127 -10.61 8.93 -13.56
CA PRO A 127 -11.69 9.63 -12.84
C PRO A 127 -12.52 8.66 -11.98
N PHE A 128 -11.87 7.82 -11.19
CA PHE A 128 -12.55 6.84 -10.37
C PHE A 128 -12.69 7.34 -8.93
N HIS A 129 -13.94 7.44 -8.46
CA HIS A 129 -14.20 7.65 -7.06
C HIS A 129 -13.73 6.45 -6.21
N GLY A 130 -13.33 6.73 -4.98
CA GLY A 130 -12.82 5.75 -4.05
C GLY A 130 -13.90 4.94 -3.32
N LEU A 131 -13.42 4.14 -2.37
CA LEU A 131 -14.19 3.12 -1.67
C LEU A 131 -14.51 3.49 -0.21
N GLN A 132 -14.12 4.66 0.28
CA GLN A 132 -14.51 5.13 1.62
C GLN A 132 -15.89 5.81 1.55
N ALA A 133 -16.90 5.00 1.25
CA ALA A 133 -18.29 5.40 1.03
C ALA A 133 -19.25 4.25 1.39
N GLU A 134 -20.56 4.49 1.35
CA GLU A 134 -21.57 3.44 1.54
C GLU A 134 -21.76 2.58 0.28
N LEU A 135 -21.60 3.17 -0.91
CA LEU A 135 -21.73 2.51 -2.21
C LEU A 135 -20.53 2.84 -3.10
N ALA A 136 -20.16 1.91 -3.97
CA ALA A 136 -19.12 2.13 -4.96
C ALA A 136 -19.51 1.61 -6.33
N ARG A 137 -19.17 2.37 -7.39
CA ARG A 137 -19.19 1.88 -8.77
C ARG A 137 -17.87 1.17 -9.06
N VAL A 138 -17.96 -0.07 -9.53
CA VAL A 138 -16.80 -0.87 -9.92
C VAL A 138 -16.83 -1.09 -11.44
N PRO A 139 -15.92 -0.46 -12.21
CA PRO A 139 -15.83 -0.69 -13.65
C PRO A 139 -15.20 -2.05 -13.95
N PHE A 140 -15.50 -2.60 -15.12
CA PHE A 140 -15.00 -3.93 -15.54
C PHE A 140 -15.22 -5.00 -14.46
N ALA A 141 -16.42 -5.07 -13.88
CA ALA A 141 -16.74 -5.87 -12.71
C ALA A 141 -16.41 -7.37 -12.87
N ASN A 142 -16.50 -7.92 -14.11
CA ASN A 142 -16.07 -9.29 -14.39
C ASN A 142 -14.62 -9.59 -13.99
N VAL A 143 -13.76 -8.57 -13.88
CA VAL A 143 -12.34 -8.69 -13.56
C VAL A 143 -12.05 -8.09 -12.20
N ASN A 144 -12.62 -6.93 -11.88
CA ASN A 144 -12.30 -6.14 -10.70
C ASN A 144 -13.15 -6.48 -9.47
N LEU A 145 -13.94 -7.56 -9.54
CA LEU A 145 -14.61 -8.14 -8.39
C LEU A 145 -14.19 -9.60 -8.24
N VAL A 146 -13.83 -9.98 -7.02
CA VAL A 146 -13.50 -11.37 -6.67
C VAL A 146 -14.46 -11.85 -5.59
N LYS A 147 -15.19 -12.94 -5.84
CA LYS A 147 -16.11 -13.51 -4.85
C LYS A 147 -15.37 -13.95 -3.61
N ILE A 148 -15.95 -13.68 -2.45
CA ILE A 148 -15.46 -14.11 -1.14
C ILE A 148 -16.14 -15.44 -0.80
N PRO A 149 -15.39 -16.52 -0.53
CA PRO A 149 -15.94 -17.76 0.00
C PRO A 149 -16.60 -17.56 1.37
N ASP A 150 -17.58 -18.41 1.71
CA ASP A 150 -18.31 -18.31 2.98
C ASP A 150 -17.40 -18.47 4.21
N GLU A 151 -16.29 -19.20 4.07
CA GLU A 151 -15.32 -19.45 5.14
C GLU A 151 -14.42 -18.25 5.44
N VAL A 152 -14.41 -17.21 4.57
CA VAL A 152 -13.57 -16.02 4.72
C VAL A 152 -14.43 -14.85 5.22
N THR A 153 -14.00 -14.21 6.29
CA THR A 153 -14.69 -13.04 6.86
C THR A 153 -14.43 -11.77 6.04
N ASP A 154 -15.22 -10.72 6.24
CA ASP A 154 -15.04 -9.44 5.55
C ASP A 154 -13.72 -8.77 5.97
N GLU A 155 -13.32 -8.87 7.24
CA GLU A 155 -12.05 -8.33 7.75
C GLU A 155 -10.85 -9.03 7.09
N GLN A 156 -10.91 -10.35 6.95
CA GLN A 156 -9.88 -11.12 6.24
C GLN A 156 -9.82 -10.73 4.75
N ALA A 157 -10.99 -10.61 4.14
CA ALA A 157 -11.14 -10.26 2.73
C ALA A 157 -10.71 -8.82 2.44
N LEU A 158 -10.94 -7.89 3.37
CA LEU A 158 -10.51 -6.49 3.25
C LEU A 158 -8.99 -6.38 3.08
N MET A 159 -8.21 -7.16 3.81
CA MET A 159 -6.75 -7.19 3.67
C MET A 159 -6.30 -7.67 2.28
N LEU A 160 -7.15 -8.42 1.57
CA LEU A 160 -6.88 -8.89 0.21
C LEU A 160 -7.20 -7.85 -0.86
N SER A 161 -7.85 -6.74 -0.51
CA SER A 161 -8.18 -5.68 -1.48
C SER A 161 -6.93 -4.94 -1.96
N ASP A 162 -5.92 -4.73 -1.07
CA ASP A 162 -4.69 -4.02 -1.40
C ASP A 162 -3.46 -4.55 -0.67
N ILE A 163 -3.37 -4.36 0.66
CA ILE A 163 -2.10 -4.40 1.40
C ILE A 163 -1.45 -5.78 1.43
N PHE A 164 -2.22 -6.87 1.50
CA PHE A 164 -1.64 -8.22 1.44
C PHE A 164 -1.12 -8.55 0.03
N PRO A 165 -1.89 -8.38 -1.07
CA PRO A 165 -1.36 -8.50 -2.42
C PRO A 165 -0.13 -7.64 -2.68
N THR A 166 -0.09 -6.39 -2.16
CA THR A 166 1.04 -5.47 -2.31
C THR A 166 2.29 -5.96 -1.57
N GLY A 167 2.16 -6.42 -0.33
CA GLY A 167 3.28 -7.03 0.40
C GLY A 167 3.78 -8.32 -0.27
N TYR A 168 2.84 -9.15 -0.78
CA TYR A 168 3.19 -10.36 -1.55
C TYR A 168 3.89 -10.03 -2.86
N PHE A 169 3.42 -9.02 -3.58
CA PHE A 169 4.07 -8.50 -4.78
C PHE A 169 5.50 -8.04 -4.52
N GLY A 170 5.75 -7.32 -3.41
CA GLY A 170 7.10 -6.93 -3.00
C GLY A 170 8.03 -8.14 -2.82
N ALA A 171 7.55 -9.17 -2.14
CA ALA A 171 8.29 -10.42 -1.96
C ALA A 171 8.53 -11.18 -3.28
N ASP A 172 7.54 -11.18 -4.21
CA ASP A 172 7.68 -11.77 -5.56
C ASP A 172 8.69 -10.97 -6.40
N LEU A 173 8.65 -9.64 -6.38
CA LEU A 173 9.64 -8.78 -7.04
C LEU A 173 11.06 -8.99 -6.50
N ALA A 174 11.23 -9.13 -5.18
CA ALA A 174 12.51 -9.43 -4.56
C ALA A 174 13.05 -10.80 -4.97
N ASN A 175 12.22 -11.65 -5.58
CA ASN A 175 12.59 -13.00 -6.04
C ASN A 175 13.15 -13.87 -4.90
N ILE A 176 12.49 -13.80 -3.74
CA ILE A 176 12.89 -14.53 -2.54
C ILE A 176 12.92 -16.04 -2.81
N LYS A 177 13.98 -16.70 -2.36
CA LYS A 177 14.14 -18.15 -2.42
C LYS A 177 14.23 -18.74 -1.01
N PRO A 178 13.91 -20.03 -0.84
CA PRO A 178 14.11 -20.70 0.44
C PRO A 178 15.53 -20.49 0.98
N GLY A 179 15.63 -20.07 2.23
CA GLY A 179 16.89 -19.82 2.91
C GLY A 179 17.49 -18.41 2.73
N HIS A 180 16.95 -17.57 1.82
CA HIS A 180 17.41 -16.18 1.67
C HIS A 180 17.27 -15.38 2.95
N THR A 181 18.20 -14.45 3.17
CA THR A 181 18.09 -13.37 4.14
C THR A 181 17.36 -12.18 3.49
N VAL A 182 16.37 -11.62 4.18
CA VAL A 182 15.50 -10.56 3.65
C VAL A 182 15.48 -9.40 4.62
N THR A 183 15.62 -8.17 4.14
CA THR A 183 15.32 -6.97 4.92
C THR A 183 14.05 -6.30 4.41
N VAL A 184 13.14 -5.96 5.31
CA VAL A 184 11.95 -5.15 5.01
C VAL A 184 12.13 -3.80 5.70
N PHE A 185 12.18 -2.73 4.92
CA PHE A 185 12.18 -1.37 5.41
C PHE A 185 10.74 -0.86 5.47
N GLY A 186 10.34 -0.39 6.66
CA GLY A 186 8.97 -0.04 6.99
C GLY A 186 8.14 -1.25 7.45
N CYS A 187 7.64 -1.18 8.68
CA CYS A 187 6.76 -2.18 9.29
C CYS A 187 5.31 -1.67 9.38
N GLY A 188 4.90 -0.77 8.48
CA GLY A 188 3.50 -0.41 8.29
C GLY A 188 2.68 -1.58 7.76
N PRO A 189 1.38 -1.42 7.45
CA PRO A 189 0.51 -2.52 7.03
C PRO A 189 1.07 -3.33 5.84
N VAL A 190 1.57 -2.66 4.81
CA VAL A 190 2.22 -3.32 3.66
C VAL A 190 3.49 -4.05 4.06
N GLY A 191 4.33 -3.43 4.92
CA GLY A 191 5.55 -4.06 5.43
C GLY A 191 5.29 -5.31 6.27
N GLN A 192 4.23 -5.31 7.09
CA GLN A 192 3.79 -6.51 7.82
C GLN A 192 3.46 -7.65 6.87
N PHE A 193 2.75 -7.37 5.77
CA PHE A 193 2.48 -8.40 4.76
C PHE A 193 3.69 -8.75 3.89
N ALA A 194 4.65 -7.85 3.70
CA ALA A 194 5.93 -8.20 3.07
C ALA A 194 6.71 -9.21 3.94
N ILE A 195 6.72 -9.04 5.27
CA ILE A 195 7.30 -9.98 6.24
C ILE A 195 6.58 -11.34 6.16
N ALA A 196 5.24 -11.34 6.25
CA ALA A 196 4.44 -12.57 6.15
C ALA A 196 4.70 -13.30 4.82
N SER A 197 4.75 -12.55 3.71
CA SER A 197 4.98 -13.09 2.37
C SER A 197 6.40 -13.64 2.19
N ALA A 198 7.41 -12.97 2.75
CA ALA A 198 8.78 -13.47 2.76
C ALA A 198 8.86 -14.83 3.48
N ARG A 199 8.16 -15.00 4.60
CA ARG A 199 8.04 -16.29 5.31
C ARG A 199 7.34 -17.34 4.44
N LEU A 200 6.21 -17.01 3.82
CA LEU A 200 5.48 -17.91 2.91
C LEU A 200 6.35 -18.38 1.74
N MET A 201 7.31 -17.57 1.29
CA MET A 201 8.27 -17.92 0.24
C MET A 201 9.52 -18.64 0.75
N GLY A 202 9.62 -18.88 2.07
CA GLY A 202 10.68 -19.67 2.67
C GLY A 202 11.96 -18.89 3.02
N ALA A 203 11.86 -17.57 3.25
CA ALA A 203 12.99 -16.80 3.77
C ALA A 203 13.57 -17.44 5.04
N GLY A 204 14.89 -17.55 5.12
CA GLY A 204 15.60 -18.14 6.26
C GLY A 204 15.69 -17.19 7.45
N ARG A 205 15.96 -15.90 7.19
CA ARG A 205 15.96 -14.82 8.19
C ARG A 205 15.30 -13.58 7.60
N ILE A 206 14.57 -12.86 8.43
CA ILE A 206 13.90 -11.62 8.02
C ILE A 206 14.27 -10.53 9.03
N PHE A 207 14.84 -9.43 8.54
CA PHE A 207 15.10 -8.22 9.30
C PHE A 207 14.02 -7.21 8.99
N ALA A 208 13.45 -6.57 9.99
CA ALA A 208 12.38 -5.60 9.87
C ALA A 208 12.78 -4.28 10.51
N VAL A 209 12.86 -3.22 9.71
CA VAL A 209 13.37 -1.90 10.11
C VAL A 209 12.23 -0.90 10.22
N ASP A 210 12.04 -0.32 11.39
CA ASP A 210 11.06 0.75 11.67
C ASP A 210 11.50 1.48 12.95
N ALA A 211 10.77 2.52 13.37
CA ALA A 211 10.96 3.17 14.68
C ALA A 211 9.68 3.16 15.53
N VAL A 212 8.54 2.71 14.99
CA VAL A 212 7.26 2.68 15.71
C VAL A 212 7.18 1.40 16.55
N PRO A 213 7.13 1.50 17.90
CA PRO A 213 7.23 0.33 18.78
C PRO A 213 6.20 -0.76 18.50
N ASP A 214 4.93 -0.37 18.26
CA ASP A 214 3.85 -1.33 18.00
C ASP A 214 4.04 -2.07 16.67
N ARG A 215 4.55 -1.39 15.65
CA ARG A 215 4.88 -1.98 14.36
C ARG A 215 6.03 -2.98 14.48
N LEU A 216 7.07 -2.62 15.24
CA LEU A 216 8.19 -3.51 15.54
C LEU A 216 7.73 -4.72 16.37
N ALA A 217 6.85 -4.51 17.36
CA ALA A 217 6.28 -5.61 18.15
C ALA A 217 5.49 -6.59 17.27
N MET A 218 4.67 -6.09 16.34
CA MET A 218 3.92 -6.92 15.39
C MET A 218 4.86 -7.67 14.44
N ALA A 219 5.91 -7.04 13.91
CA ALA A 219 6.92 -7.69 13.07
C ALA A 219 7.66 -8.81 13.83
N ARG A 220 8.02 -8.55 15.09
CA ARG A 220 8.65 -9.56 15.97
C ARG A 220 7.73 -10.74 16.24
N ALA A 221 6.44 -10.51 16.45
CA ALA A 221 5.45 -11.57 16.63
C ALA A 221 5.31 -12.47 15.40
N GLN A 222 5.59 -11.94 14.21
CA GLN A 222 5.67 -12.71 12.96
C GLN A 222 7.02 -13.43 12.79
N GLY A 223 7.96 -13.30 13.74
CA GLY A 223 9.27 -13.96 13.73
C GLY A 223 10.35 -13.21 12.95
N ALA A 224 10.18 -11.91 12.70
CA ALA A 224 11.24 -11.07 12.19
C ALA A 224 12.19 -10.62 13.30
N GLU A 225 13.48 -10.46 12.95
CA GLU A 225 14.46 -9.77 13.76
C GLU A 225 14.29 -8.26 13.52
N VAL A 226 13.93 -7.52 14.55
CA VAL A 226 13.59 -6.11 14.39
C VAL A 226 14.78 -5.21 14.67
N VAL A 227 14.88 -4.13 13.90
CA VAL A 227 15.89 -3.07 14.04
C VAL A 227 15.15 -1.75 14.21
N ASP A 228 15.27 -1.16 15.39
CA ASP A 228 14.78 0.19 15.67
C ASP A 228 15.86 1.20 15.24
N PHE A 229 15.57 1.96 14.18
CA PHE A 229 16.55 2.89 13.64
C PHE A 229 16.80 4.13 14.53
N ASN A 230 16.00 4.36 15.57
CA ASN A 230 16.31 5.33 16.62
C ASN A 230 17.28 4.77 17.71
N ALA A 231 17.48 3.46 17.73
CA ALA A 231 18.40 2.82 18.68
C ALA A 231 19.70 2.33 18.03
N GLU A 232 19.65 1.94 16.75
CA GLU A 232 20.75 1.31 16.02
C GLU A 232 20.87 1.88 14.60
N ASP A 233 22.07 1.87 14.03
CA ASP A 233 22.25 2.10 12.59
C ASP A 233 21.78 0.85 11.82
N PRO A 234 20.75 0.91 11.00
CA PRO A 234 20.18 -0.27 10.35
C PRO A 234 21.16 -0.99 9.43
N VAL A 235 22.01 -0.24 8.73
CA VAL A 235 22.98 -0.81 7.78
C VAL A 235 24.10 -1.53 8.55
N ALA A 236 24.64 -0.89 9.58
CA ALA A 236 25.68 -1.49 10.42
C ALA A 236 25.16 -2.73 11.15
N CYS A 237 23.97 -2.64 11.75
CA CYS A 237 23.31 -3.74 12.45
C CYS A 237 23.10 -4.95 11.51
N ILE A 238 22.42 -4.76 10.37
CA ILE A 238 22.12 -5.84 9.40
C ILE A 238 23.43 -6.46 8.89
N ARG A 239 24.44 -5.66 8.54
CA ARG A 239 25.72 -6.17 8.08
C ARG A 239 26.44 -6.95 9.19
N GLY A 240 26.40 -6.47 10.42
CA GLY A 240 26.96 -7.19 11.57
C GLY A 240 26.31 -8.57 11.76
N LEU A 241 24.98 -8.63 11.70
CA LEU A 241 24.19 -9.86 11.84
C LEU A 241 24.33 -10.84 10.65
N THR A 242 24.85 -10.37 9.51
CA THR A 242 25.11 -11.17 8.30
C THR A 242 26.59 -11.37 8.01
N GLY A 243 27.47 -11.23 9.00
CA GLY A 243 28.92 -11.43 8.86
C GLY A 243 29.59 -10.43 7.91
N GLY A 244 29.08 -9.21 7.79
CA GLY A 244 29.60 -8.14 6.94
C GLY A 244 29.11 -8.18 5.50
N ILE A 245 28.34 -9.21 5.09
CA ILE A 245 27.91 -9.45 3.70
C ILE A 245 26.71 -8.57 3.33
N GLY A 246 25.70 -8.46 4.21
CA GLY A 246 24.39 -7.89 3.93
C GLY A 246 23.34 -8.95 3.59
N THR A 247 22.11 -8.54 3.27
CA THR A 247 21.00 -9.45 2.95
C THR A 247 20.90 -9.77 1.45
N ASP A 248 20.37 -10.95 1.11
CA ASP A 248 20.14 -11.37 -0.29
C ASP A 248 19.05 -10.52 -0.96
N CYS A 249 18.03 -10.14 -0.19
CA CYS A 249 16.89 -9.37 -0.68
C CYS A 249 16.59 -8.20 0.26
N ALA A 250 16.12 -7.08 -0.31
CA ALA A 250 15.52 -5.99 0.43
C ALA A 250 14.18 -5.58 -0.20
N ILE A 251 13.24 -5.18 0.64
CA ILE A 251 11.94 -4.66 0.24
C ILE A 251 11.78 -3.28 0.87
N ASP A 252 11.63 -2.26 0.03
CA ASP A 252 11.22 -0.93 0.47
C ASP A 252 9.69 -0.84 0.47
N ALA A 253 9.11 -0.78 1.66
CA ALA A 253 7.68 -0.61 1.92
C ALA A 253 7.38 0.73 2.60
N VAL A 254 8.27 1.72 2.46
CA VAL A 254 8.15 3.07 3.03
C VAL A 254 7.88 4.11 1.94
N GLY A 255 8.74 4.16 0.92
CA GLY A 255 8.70 5.23 -0.07
C GLY A 255 9.06 6.59 0.52
N VAL A 256 8.48 7.66 -0.05
CA VAL A 256 8.76 9.05 0.37
C VAL A 256 8.24 9.43 1.76
N ASP A 257 7.53 8.53 2.45
CA ASP A 257 7.09 8.73 3.84
C ASP A 257 8.17 8.37 4.89
N ALA A 258 9.42 8.11 4.45
CA ALA A 258 10.53 7.89 5.35
C ALA A 258 10.78 9.11 6.24
N VAL A 259 11.15 8.83 7.49
CA VAL A 259 11.52 9.85 8.47
C VAL A 259 12.96 9.63 8.89
N HIS A 260 13.68 10.72 9.18
CA HIS A 260 15.05 10.61 9.69
C HIS A 260 15.07 10.00 11.10
N ALA A 261 16.19 9.41 11.47
CA ALA A 261 16.40 8.97 12.84
C ALA A 261 16.56 10.21 13.76
N HIS A 262 15.78 10.24 14.85
CA HIS A 262 15.87 11.34 15.82
C HIS A 262 16.92 11.10 16.90
N ASP A 263 17.22 9.84 17.17
CA ASP A 263 18.15 9.40 18.21
C ASP A 263 19.08 8.30 17.67
N GLY A 264 20.11 7.98 18.46
CA GLY A 264 21.01 6.88 18.19
C GLY A 264 21.99 7.10 17.02
N PRO A 265 22.75 6.06 16.65
CA PRO A 265 23.85 6.17 15.68
C PRO A 265 23.41 6.53 14.25
N ALA A 266 22.14 6.25 13.89
CA ALA A 266 21.63 6.58 12.57
C ALA A 266 21.34 8.08 12.42
N ALA A 267 21.10 8.81 13.51
CA ALA A 267 20.89 10.26 13.50
C ALA A 267 22.16 11.04 13.09
N ASP A 268 23.34 10.54 13.48
CA ASP A 268 24.62 11.21 13.22
C ASP A 268 25.06 11.12 11.74
N GLY A 269 24.47 10.21 10.96
CA GLY A 269 24.90 9.91 9.59
C GLY A 269 24.15 10.66 8.48
N GLY A 270 23.15 11.47 8.81
CA GLY A 270 22.27 12.13 7.84
C GLY A 270 22.66 13.57 7.52
N ASP A 271 22.56 13.96 6.25
CA ASP A 271 22.57 15.38 5.85
C ASP A 271 21.14 15.95 5.97
N ILE A 272 20.80 16.46 7.16
CA ILE A 272 19.48 17.01 7.47
C ILE A 272 19.07 18.11 6.47
N ALA A 273 20.00 18.99 6.06
CA ALA A 273 19.68 20.05 5.11
C ALA A 273 19.31 19.48 3.72
N ALA A 274 20.00 18.42 3.29
CA ALA A 274 19.65 17.73 2.05
C ALA A 274 18.29 17.03 2.15
N MET A 275 18.01 16.36 3.27
CA MET A 275 16.73 15.70 3.52
C MET A 275 15.55 16.69 3.54
N GLU A 276 15.70 17.82 4.24
CA GLU A 276 14.70 18.88 4.25
C GLU A 276 14.50 19.51 2.86
N HIS A 277 15.56 19.64 2.07
CA HIS A 277 15.46 20.13 0.69
C HIS A 277 14.65 19.14 -0.16
N GLU A 278 14.95 17.87 -0.08
CA GLU A 278 14.25 16.79 -0.77
C GLU A 278 12.76 16.72 -0.37
N SER A 279 12.45 16.76 0.92
CA SER A 279 11.07 16.77 1.43
C SER A 279 10.27 17.95 0.87
N ARG A 280 10.85 19.14 0.81
CA ARG A 280 10.22 20.31 0.18
C ARG A 280 10.01 20.17 -1.34
N GLN A 281 10.84 19.41 -2.02
CA GLN A 281 10.65 19.11 -3.45
C GLN A 281 9.53 18.08 -3.67
N ILE A 282 9.41 17.09 -2.78
CA ILE A 282 8.39 16.05 -2.85
C ILE A 282 7.00 16.59 -2.51
N ALA A 283 6.89 17.44 -1.48
CA ALA A 283 5.61 17.98 -1.00
C ALA A 283 5.63 19.52 -0.92
N PRO A 284 5.76 20.22 -2.06
CA PRO A 284 5.92 21.67 -2.08
C PRO A 284 4.69 22.44 -1.58
N HIS A 285 3.53 21.82 -1.62
CA HIS A 285 2.25 22.39 -1.20
C HIS A 285 1.68 21.78 0.08
N ALA A 286 2.52 21.04 0.83
CA ALA A 286 2.11 20.45 2.11
C ALA A 286 1.54 21.53 3.06
N ARG A 287 0.49 21.16 3.80
CA ARG A 287 -0.20 22.03 4.77
C ARG A 287 -0.37 21.30 6.11
N PRO A 288 0.70 21.12 6.87
CA PRO A 288 0.59 20.55 8.21
C PRO A 288 -0.34 21.37 9.09
N ASP A 289 -1.20 20.70 9.85
CA ASP A 289 -2.14 21.33 10.79
C ASP A 289 -2.00 20.71 12.18
N HIS A 290 -1.45 21.45 13.14
CA HIS A 290 -1.28 21.01 14.54
C HIS A 290 -0.67 19.61 14.71
N GLY A 291 0.28 19.22 13.80
CA GLY A 291 0.94 17.92 13.80
C GLY A 291 0.24 16.84 12.96
N ASP A 292 -0.88 17.16 12.34
CA ASP A 292 -1.50 16.34 11.29
C ASP A 292 -0.93 16.67 9.92
N TRP A 293 -1.02 15.72 9.00
CA TRP A 293 -0.70 15.86 7.58
C TRP A 293 0.76 16.24 7.31
N VAL A 294 1.67 15.70 8.16
CA VAL A 294 3.11 15.95 8.03
C VAL A 294 3.71 14.93 7.06
N PRO A 295 4.30 15.38 5.93
CA PRO A 295 5.05 14.50 5.03
C PRO A 295 6.26 13.86 5.70
N GLY A 296 6.80 12.79 5.12
CA GLY A 296 8.10 12.27 5.50
C GLY A 296 9.20 13.33 5.32
N ASP A 297 10.14 13.39 6.25
CA ASP A 297 11.21 14.38 6.29
C ASP A 297 12.57 13.88 5.77
N ALA A 298 12.64 12.57 5.40
CA ALA A 298 13.82 11.94 4.81
C ALA A 298 13.43 11.00 3.65
N PRO A 299 12.82 11.50 2.56
CA PRO A 299 12.15 10.68 1.54
C PRO A 299 12.98 9.54 0.95
N SER A 300 14.28 9.74 0.71
CA SER A 300 15.15 8.71 0.12
C SER A 300 15.87 7.82 1.14
N GLN A 301 15.72 8.07 2.44
CA GLN A 301 16.55 7.41 3.46
C GLN A 301 16.37 5.89 3.50
N ALA A 302 15.13 5.40 3.49
CA ALA A 302 14.85 3.96 3.50
C ALA A 302 15.48 3.27 2.29
N LEU A 303 15.37 3.88 1.11
CA LEU A 303 15.93 3.38 -0.14
C LEU A 303 17.48 3.36 -0.12
N GLN A 304 18.11 4.40 0.43
CA GLN A 304 19.56 4.44 0.61
C GLN A 304 20.04 3.34 1.56
N TRP A 305 19.37 3.17 2.69
CA TRP A 305 19.67 2.07 3.61
C TRP A 305 19.50 0.70 2.96
N ALA A 306 18.41 0.51 2.19
CA ALA A 306 18.16 -0.74 1.47
C ALA A 306 19.32 -1.11 0.52
N VAL A 307 19.77 -0.16 -0.29
CA VAL A 307 20.92 -0.37 -1.20
C VAL A 307 22.18 -0.70 -0.42
N ARG A 308 22.43 -0.01 0.71
CA ARG A 308 23.64 -0.22 1.53
C ARG A 308 23.62 -1.53 2.33
N ALA A 309 22.46 -1.96 2.80
CA ALA A 309 22.28 -3.20 3.57
C ALA A 309 22.34 -4.46 2.73
N LEU A 310 22.05 -4.37 1.42
CA LEU A 310 22.10 -5.51 0.50
C LEU A 310 23.51 -6.06 0.30
N ALA A 311 23.60 -7.36 0.15
CA ALA A 311 24.76 -8.06 -0.36
C ALA A 311 25.06 -7.70 -1.83
N LYS A 312 26.28 -7.99 -2.31
CA LYS A 312 26.59 -7.93 -3.75
C LYS A 312 25.71 -8.92 -4.51
N ALA A 313 25.25 -8.52 -5.69
CA ALA A 313 24.30 -9.25 -6.53
C ALA A 313 22.93 -9.49 -5.86
N GLY A 314 22.61 -8.76 -4.80
CA GLY A 314 21.33 -8.82 -4.11
C GLY A 314 20.17 -8.24 -4.94
N SER A 315 18.95 -8.45 -4.47
CA SER A 315 17.71 -8.01 -5.13
C SER A 315 16.97 -6.98 -4.28
N LEU A 316 16.68 -5.82 -4.87
CA LEU A 316 15.87 -4.75 -4.29
C LEU A 316 14.49 -4.73 -4.92
N ALA A 317 13.44 -4.86 -4.12
CA ALA A 317 12.06 -4.59 -4.51
C ALA A 317 11.59 -3.26 -3.92
N ILE A 318 11.02 -2.39 -4.75
CA ILE A 318 10.48 -1.11 -4.32
C ILE A 318 8.96 -1.14 -4.54
N ILE A 319 8.21 -1.09 -3.45
CA ILE A 319 6.74 -1.04 -3.41
C ILE A 319 6.22 0.15 -2.61
N GLY A 320 7.12 0.89 -1.95
CA GLY A 320 6.82 2.19 -1.37
C GLY A 320 6.41 3.19 -2.44
N VAL A 321 5.64 4.21 -2.05
CA VAL A 321 5.15 5.23 -2.97
C VAL A 321 6.22 6.26 -3.26
N TYR A 322 6.49 6.50 -4.55
CA TYR A 322 7.37 7.55 -5.06
C TYR A 322 6.63 8.37 -6.12
N PRO A 323 6.47 9.68 -5.93
CA PRO A 323 5.83 10.53 -6.95
C PRO A 323 6.74 10.72 -8.17
N PRO A 324 6.20 11.10 -9.35
CA PRO A 324 6.98 11.26 -10.59
C PRO A 324 8.09 12.31 -10.53
N ASN A 325 8.04 13.24 -9.58
CA ASN A 325 9.05 14.27 -9.35
C ASN A 325 10.22 13.84 -8.46
N ASP A 326 10.16 12.64 -7.84
CA ASP A 326 11.30 12.09 -7.11
C ASP A 326 12.46 11.79 -8.09
N ARG A 327 13.67 12.19 -7.69
CA ARG A 327 14.89 12.06 -8.49
C ARG A 327 16.02 11.34 -7.75
N THR A 328 15.81 10.91 -6.52
CA THR A 328 16.86 10.43 -5.63
C THR A 328 16.94 8.91 -5.59
N PHE A 329 17.88 8.35 -6.35
CA PHE A 329 18.24 6.94 -6.26
C PHE A 329 19.77 6.76 -6.25
N PRO A 330 20.36 6.00 -5.30
CA PRO A 330 21.81 5.80 -5.20
C PRO A 330 22.36 4.83 -6.28
N ILE A 331 22.19 5.20 -7.55
CA ILE A 331 22.47 4.34 -8.72
C ILE A 331 23.93 3.87 -8.77
N GLY A 332 24.89 4.72 -8.37
CA GLY A 332 26.31 4.36 -8.37
C GLY A 332 26.63 3.25 -7.36
N GLU A 333 26.07 3.32 -6.16
CA GLU A 333 26.22 2.26 -5.14
C GLU A 333 25.55 0.97 -5.58
N ALA A 334 24.35 1.05 -6.16
CA ALA A 334 23.62 -0.11 -6.68
C ALA A 334 24.38 -0.79 -7.82
N MET A 335 24.95 -0.02 -8.76
CA MET A 335 25.79 -0.54 -9.86
C MET A 335 27.04 -1.25 -9.33
N ASN A 336 27.75 -0.65 -8.36
CA ASN A 336 28.97 -1.26 -7.79
C ASN A 336 28.70 -2.59 -7.08
N LYS A 337 27.47 -2.84 -6.67
CA LYS A 337 27.03 -4.11 -6.06
C LYS A 337 26.39 -5.07 -7.06
N ASN A 338 26.24 -4.71 -8.34
CA ASN A 338 25.49 -5.47 -9.34
C ASN A 338 24.07 -5.84 -8.85
N LEU A 339 23.35 -4.90 -8.25
CA LEU A 339 22.02 -5.16 -7.72
C LEU A 339 20.99 -5.38 -8.84
N THR A 340 20.05 -6.29 -8.60
CA THR A 340 18.81 -6.37 -9.37
C THR A 340 17.78 -5.47 -8.69
N VAL A 341 17.25 -4.47 -9.40
CA VAL A 341 16.21 -3.57 -8.91
C VAL A 341 14.92 -3.82 -9.66
N ARG A 342 13.84 -4.06 -8.95
CA ARG A 342 12.49 -4.21 -9.51
C ARG A 342 11.51 -3.35 -8.71
N MET A 343 10.60 -2.70 -9.43
CA MET A 343 9.63 -1.79 -8.82
C MET A 343 8.32 -1.77 -9.61
N GLY A 344 7.29 -1.25 -9.01
CA GLY A 344 6.02 -1.02 -9.72
C GLY A 344 4.80 -1.06 -8.81
N ASN A 345 3.64 -0.84 -9.42
CA ASN A 345 2.36 -0.94 -8.76
C ASN A 345 1.86 -2.38 -8.76
N CYS A 346 1.21 -2.79 -7.69
CA CYS A 346 0.76 -4.16 -7.50
C CYS A 346 -0.29 -4.58 -8.55
N ASN A 347 -0.11 -5.75 -9.10
CA ASN A 347 -1.06 -6.41 -10.00
C ASN A 347 -2.10 -7.20 -9.18
N HIS A 348 -2.94 -6.52 -8.39
CA HIS A 348 -3.83 -7.12 -7.40
C HIS A 348 -4.61 -8.31 -7.93
N ARG A 349 -5.26 -8.16 -9.09
CA ARG A 349 -6.06 -9.22 -9.72
C ARG A 349 -5.27 -10.53 -9.94
N LYS A 350 -3.97 -10.44 -10.15
CA LYS A 350 -3.07 -11.61 -10.31
C LYS A 350 -2.95 -12.41 -9.01
N TYR A 351 -2.86 -11.71 -7.88
CA TYR A 351 -2.52 -12.33 -6.58
C TYR A 351 -3.75 -12.68 -5.74
N VAL A 352 -4.81 -11.86 -5.77
CA VAL A 352 -5.99 -12.03 -4.92
C VAL A 352 -6.57 -13.45 -4.94
N PRO A 353 -6.78 -14.12 -6.09
CA PRO A 353 -7.34 -15.46 -6.07
C PRO A 353 -6.46 -16.49 -5.33
N ARG A 354 -5.15 -16.41 -5.50
CA ARG A 354 -4.21 -17.31 -4.81
C ARG A 354 -4.16 -17.02 -3.30
N LEU A 355 -4.10 -15.75 -2.93
CA LEU A 355 -4.04 -15.34 -1.54
C LEU A 355 -5.35 -15.65 -0.82
N MET A 356 -6.49 -15.52 -1.50
CA MET A 356 -7.81 -15.95 -0.99
C MET A 356 -7.79 -17.43 -0.59
N GLU A 357 -7.17 -18.31 -1.39
CA GLU A 357 -7.05 -19.74 -1.06
C GLU A 357 -6.15 -19.97 0.16
N LEU A 358 -5.08 -19.21 0.35
CA LEU A 358 -4.24 -19.29 1.54
C LEU A 358 -5.01 -18.89 2.80
N VAL A 359 -5.85 -17.87 2.70
CA VAL A 359 -6.73 -17.42 3.79
C VAL A 359 -7.80 -18.47 4.07
N ARG A 360 -8.52 -18.93 3.04
CA ARG A 360 -9.58 -19.94 3.14
C ARG A 360 -9.13 -21.24 3.78
N THR A 361 -7.88 -21.65 3.50
CA THR A 361 -7.28 -22.87 4.07
C THR A 361 -6.65 -22.67 5.46
N GLY A 362 -6.66 -21.43 5.99
CA GLY A 362 -6.06 -21.11 7.29
C GLY A 362 -4.52 -21.09 7.29
N ALA A 363 -3.88 -21.06 6.10
CA ALA A 363 -2.43 -20.95 6.01
C ALA A 363 -1.90 -19.60 6.51
N ILE A 364 -2.73 -18.56 6.45
CA ILE A 364 -2.48 -17.25 7.01
C ILE A 364 -3.81 -16.61 7.43
N ASP A 365 -3.80 -15.93 8.57
CA ASP A 365 -4.90 -15.04 8.99
C ASP A 365 -4.48 -13.57 8.77
N PRO A 366 -4.95 -12.93 7.70
CA PRO A 366 -4.58 -11.55 7.40
C PRO A 366 -5.26 -10.54 8.34
N ALA A 367 -6.37 -10.89 9.01
CA ALA A 367 -7.04 -10.00 9.96
C ALA A 367 -6.21 -9.73 11.22
N ALA A 368 -5.16 -10.52 11.49
CA ALA A 368 -4.25 -10.29 12.61
C ALA A 368 -3.53 -8.91 12.55
N ILE A 369 -3.51 -8.25 11.40
CA ILE A 369 -2.90 -6.91 11.23
C ILE A 369 -3.93 -5.79 11.49
N LEU A 370 -5.22 -6.10 11.46
CA LEU A 370 -6.29 -5.14 11.74
C LEU A 370 -6.27 -4.76 13.22
N THR A 371 -6.03 -3.49 13.51
CA THR A 371 -5.87 -3.02 14.89
C THR A 371 -7.01 -2.11 15.35
N ARG A 372 -7.77 -1.53 14.43
CA ARG A 372 -8.90 -0.64 14.71
C ARG A 372 -10.04 -0.88 13.73
N GLN A 373 -11.26 -0.77 14.26
CA GLN A 373 -12.49 -0.74 13.49
C GLN A 373 -13.27 0.49 13.94
N GLU A 374 -13.54 1.39 13.00
CA GLU A 374 -14.22 2.65 13.24
C GLU A 374 -15.44 2.77 12.29
N PRO A 375 -16.52 3.40 12.73
CA PRO A 375 -17.60 3.71 11.81
C PRO A 375 -17.12 4.73 10.76
N LEU A 376 -17.67 4.70 9.55
CA LEU A 376 -17.36 5.70 8.51
C LEU A 376 -17.57 7.14 9.00
N THR A 377 -18.51 7.35 9.94
CA THR A 377 -18.75 8.64 10.57
C THR A 377 -17.59 9.15 11.41
N GLY A 378 -16.70 8.28 11.86
CA GLY A 378 -15.47 8.59 12.59
C GLY A 378 -14.24 8.72 11.69
N ALA A 379 -14.39 8.62 10.37
CA ALA A 379 -13.25 8.51 9.43
C ALA A 379 -12.23 9.63 9.58
N ILE A 380 -12.64 10.87 9.76
CA ILE A 380 -11.71 12.02 9.83
C ILE A 380 -10.79 11.92 11.05
N GLU A 381 -11.33 11.57 12.21
CA GLU A 381 -10.53 11.36 13.42
C GLU A 381 -9.65 10.10 13.29
N ALA A 382 -10.16 9.05 12.64
CA ALA A 382 -9.39 7.85 12.33
C ALA A 382 -8.19 8.16 11.41
N TYR A 383 -8.37 9.01 10.41
CA TYR A 383 -7.29 9.50 9.56
C TYR A 383 -6.21 10.24 10.36
N ARG A 384 -6.59 11.15 11.26
CA ARG A 384 -5.65 11.88 12.12
C ARG A 384 -4.87 10.96 13.05
N ALA A 385 -5.55 10.00 13.68
CA ALA A 385 -4.90 9.03 14.56
C ALA A 385 -3.91 8.13 13.81
N PHE A 386 -4.29 7.69 12.60
CA PHE A 386 -3.44 6.89 11.71
C PHE A 386 -2.25 7.70 11.17
N ASP A 387 -2.47 8.96 10.76
CA ASP A 387 -1.45 9.89 10.29
C ASP A 387 -0.37 10.14 11.34
N ARG A 388 -0.77 10.38 12.60
CA ARG A 388 0.11 10.58 13.76
C ARG A 388 0.78 9.28 14.24
N ARG A 389 0.50 8.14 13.61
CA ARG A 389 1.01 6.82 14.02
C ARG A 389 0.76 6.54 15.51
N GLN A 390 -0.44 6.90 16.02
CA GLN A 390 -0.79 6.71 17.42
C GLN A 390 -0.68 5.23 17.82
N PRO A 391 -0.32 4.92 19.07
CA PRO A 391 -0.23 3.54 19.55
C PRO A 391 -1.52 2.75 19.27
N GLY A 392 -1.39 1.56 18.68
CA GLY A 392 -2.50 0.70 18.28
C GLY A 392 -3.21 1.10 16.98
N TRP A 393 -2.72 2.08 16.22
CA TRP A 393 -3.30 2.51 14.94
C TRP A 393 -2.43 2.08 13.76
N ILE A 394 -2.27 0.75 13.57
CA ILE A 394 -1.46 0.19 12.48
C ILE A 394 -2.30 0.01 11.22
N LYS A 395 -3.47 -0.62 11.33
CA LYS A 395 -4.44 -0.78 10.23
C LYS A 395 -5.84 -0.48 10.73
N VAL A 396 -6.56 0.34 9.96
CA VAL A 396 -7.87 0.87 10.33
C VAL A 396 -8.90 0.46 9.29
N GLU A 397 -9.92 -0.25 9.72
CA GLU A 397 -11.14 -0.49 8.97
C GLU A 397 -12.12 0.64 9.21
N LEU A 398 -12.82 1.04 8.16
CA LEU A 398 -13.97 1.95 8.21
C LEU A 398 -15.22 1.14 7.85
N ALA A 399 -16.13 1.00 8.81
CA ALA A 399 -17.42 0.34 8.60
C ALA A 399 -18.46 1.37 8.12
N PRO A 400 -18.93 1.30 6.86
CA PRO A 400 -20.07 2.09 6.42
C PRO A 400 -21.28 1.67 7.24
N GLY A 401 -21.96 2.64 7.87
CA GLY A 401 -23.18 2.38 8.64
C GLY A 401 -24.31 1.84 7.74
N HIS A 402 -25.14 0.99 8.31
CA HIS A 402 -26.37 0.51 7.68
C HIS A 402 -27.52 1.46 7.96
#